data_59e6e4de15eaf270abf9907edcb0a3a5
#
_entry.id   59e6e4de15eaf270abf9907edcb0a3a5
#
_cell.length_a   1.000
_cell.length_b   1.000
_cell.length_c   1.000
_cell.angle_alpha   90.00
_cell.angle_beta   90.00
_cell.angle_gamma   90.00
#
_symmetry.space_group_name_H-M   'P 1'
#
loop_
_entity.id
_entity.type
_entity.pdbx_description
1 polymer ?
#
loop_
_entity_poly.entity_id
_entity_poly.type
_entity_poly.pdbx_seq_one_letter_code
_entity_poly.pdbx_strand_id
1 'polypeptide(L)'
;MIAANVEQLFDVTQDPQAKQRLLGGVSNMARCPHCGFQGRLATPIVYHDNEKELLLTFFPPELSVPLNEQEKIIGPLIKKITDSLPAEKRKGYLLNPSPNLTYESMIKVILGKDGITPEMLKAQQDRVQIVERLIQASGADVRSEIIKQNSALFDEQFFALFSRIAQSALQSGQDTVGKQLTDVQRQLLEETEFGRGLKESVGELETAQKSLQDAGQSLTREKLLEFVLASPNDARLRGYVSLARQGMDYQFFQMLTEKIDKASGDEKTRLESMREKLLDFTNEMDKQIEARYMQAQEFVESLLAQDDIVKAVRDNLDRFTQDSVDLVNQMLRQASEKNDYTRMGKLQKMVEVLREVSTPPEVAFVEQLLDAPDQASLEKMLEENKGAINDQFMQALIGLVAQVDQAAEQGNPEAKALSEKINTVYKTALKYSMKQNL
;
A
#
# COMPACT_ATOMS: atom_id res chain seq x y z
N MET A 1 -20.99 -36.05 3.96
CA MET A 1 -20.31 -35.80 2.67
C MET A 1 -20.12 -34.34 2.57
N ILE A 2 -18.90 -33.87 2.24
CA ILE A 2 -18.55 -32.43 2.17
C ILE A 2 -18.21 -32.14 0.71
N ALA A 3 -18.83 -31.13 0.12
CA ALA A 3 -18.42 -30.63 -1.19
C ALA A 3 -17.20 -29.70 -1.02
N ALA A 4 -16.16 -29.94 -1.79
CA ALA A 4 -14.98 -29.06 -1.83
C ALA A 4 -14.62 -28.78 -3.29
N ASN A 5 -14.20 -27.57 -3.57
CA ASN A 5 -13.67 -27.22 -4.88
C ASN A 5 -12.26 -27.78 -5.01
N VAL A 6 -12.04 -28.54 -6.09
CA VAL A 6 -10.75 -29.16 -6.39
C VAL A 6 -10.18 -28.53 -7.66
N GLU A 7 -9.00 -27.96 -7.54
CA GLU A 7 -8.23 -27.38 -8.65
C GLU A 7 -7.01 -28.25 -8.91
N GLN A 8 -6.93 -28.83 -10.10
CA GLN A 8 -5.83 -29.74 -10.49
C GLN A 8 -4.86 -29.07 -11.48
N LEU A 9 -5.32 -28.06 -12.20
CA LEU A 9 -4.56 -27.36 -13.22
C LEU A 9 -4.35 -25.91 -12.81
N PHE A 10 -3.08 -25.54 -12.59
CA PHE A 10 -2.63 -24.19 -12.29
C PHE A 10 -1.83 -23.67 -13.49
N ASP A 11 -2.53 -23.04 -14.43
CA ASP A 11 -1.94 -22.50 -15.66
C ASP A 11 -1.82 -20.98 -15.56
N VAL A 12 -0.62 -20.48 -15.24
CA VAL A 12 -0.33 -19.03 -15.08
C VAL A 12 -0.52 -18.27 -16.39
N THR A 13 -0.37 -18.95 -17.52
CA THR A 13 -0.55 -18.33 -18.85
C THR A 13 -2.00 -17.98 -19.14
N GLN A 14 -2.94 -18.79 -18.63
CA GLN A 14 -4.38 -18.54 -18.77
C GLN A 14 -4.96 -17.76 -17.60
N ASP A 15 -4.43 -17.98 -16.42
CA ASP A 15 -4.86 -17.32 -15.18
C ASP A 15 -3.64 -16.88 -14.35
N PRO A 16 -3.25 -15.62 -14.42
CA PRO A 16 -2.12 -15.07 -13.65
C PRO A 16 -2.21 -15.27 -12.14
N GLN A 17 -3.42 -15.43 -11.59
CA GLN A 17 -3.63 -15.65 -10.16
C GLN A 17 -3.43 -17.10 -9.72
N ALA A 18 -3.39 -18.06 -10.67
CA ALA A 18 -3.23 -19.48 -10.38
C ALA A 18 -1.99 -19.77 -9.51
N LYS A 19 -0.87 -19.09 -9.78
CA LYS A 19 0.36 -19.18 -8.99
C LYS A 19 0.15 -18.74 -7.54
N GLN A 20 -0.50 -17.60 -7.32
CA GLN A 20 -0.74 -17.09 -5.97
C GLN A 20 -1.65 -18.02 -5.17
N ARG A 21 -2.71 -18.58 -5.81
CA ARG A 21 -3.58 -19.55 -5.15
C ARG A 21 -2.83 -20.82 -4.76
N LEU A 22 -1.94 -21.31 -5.63
CA LEU A 22 -1.10 -22.47 -5.33
C LEU A 22 -0.13 -22.19 -4.18
N LEU A 23 0.64 -21.09 -4.26
CA LEU A 23 1.64 -20.72 -3.26
C LEU A 23 1.01 -20.35 -1.91
N GLY A 24 -0.16 -19.74 -1.90
CA GLY A 24 -0.91 -19.36 -0.69
C GLY A 24 -1.45 -20.55 0.10
N GLY A 25 -1.37 -21.77 -0.46
CA GLY A 25 -1.74 -23.01 0.23
C GLY A 25 -3.23 -23.17 0.54
N VAL A 26 -4.07 -22.27 0.04
CA VAL A 26 -5.54 -22.29 0.26
C VAL A 26 -6.27 -23.17 -0.76
N SER A 27 -5.62 -23.52 -1.87
CA SER A 27 -6.18 -24.39 -2.88
C SER A 27 -6.33 -25.82 -2.35
N ASN A 28 -7.41 -26.49 -2.74
CA ASN A 28 -7.70 -27.87 -2.37
C ASN A 28 -7.81 -28.10 -0.85
N MET A 29 -8.31 -27.08 -0.13
CA MET A 29 -8.61 -27.20 1.30
C MET A 29 -10.06 -27.57 1.52
N ALA A 30 -10.30 -28.60 2.34
CA ALA A 30 -11.64 -28.96 2.82
C ALA A 30 -11.81 -28.51 4.27
N ARG A 31 -12.97 -27.93 4.57
CA ARG A 31 -13.36 -27.58 5.94
C ARG A 31 -14.64 -28.33 6.30
N CYS A 32 -14.62 -29.04 7.42
CA CYS A 32 -15.81 -29.71 7.92
C CYS A 32 -16.75 -28.69 8.61
N PRO A 33 -17.99 -28.50 8.13
CA PRO A 33 -18.92 -27.56 8.74
C PRO A 33 -19.41 -27.99 10.14
N HIS A 34 -19.25 -29.27 10.50
CA HIS A 34 -19.74 -29.83 11.76
C HIS A 34 -18.68 -29.74 12.89
N CYS A 35 -17.42 -30.01 12.60
CA CYS A 35 -16.36 -30.07 13.62
C CYS A 35 -15.24 -29.03 13.40
N GLY A 36 -15.33 -28.22 12.37
CA GLY A 36 -14.33 -27.19 12.05
C GLY A 36 -12.99 -27.73 11.54
N PHE A 37 -12.80 -29.05 11.44
CA PHE A 37 -11.56 -29.64 10.92
C PHE A 37 -11.26 -29.10 9.52
N GLN A 38 -10.02 -28.69 9.31
CA GLN A 38 -9.50 -28.25 8.01
C GLN A 38 -8.35 -29.15 7.60
N GLY A 39 -8.34 -29.55 6.32
CA GLY A 39 -7.27 -30.38 5.78
C GLY A 39 -7.14 -30.21 4.28
N ARG A 40 -5.91 -30.37 3.79
CA ARG A 40 -5.66 -30.39 2.35
C ARG A 40 -6.13 -31.71 1.76
N LEU A 41 -6.82 -31.62 0.62
CA LEU A 41 -7.21 -32.80 -0.14
C LEU A 41 -6.01 -33.35 -0.93
N ALA A 42 -5.80 -34.64 -0.86
CA ALA A 42 -4.82 -35.35 -1.71
C ALA A 42 -5.27 -35.26 -3.17
N THR A 43 -4.70 -34.31 -3.91
CA THR A 43 -5.13 -33.96 -5.27
C THR A 43 -3.91 -33.90 -6.18
N PRO A 44 -3.93 -34.63 -7.35
CA PRO A 44 -2.91 -34.43 -8.37
C PRO A 44 -2.90 -33.02 -8.89
N ILE A 45 -1.70 -32.44 -9.08
CA ILE A 45 -1.50 -31.04 -9.51
C ILE A 45 -0.64 -31.01 -10.75
N VAL A 46 -1.07 -30.21 -11.73
CA VAL A 46 -0.27 -29.78 -12.88
C VAL A 46 -0.12 -28.27 -12.80
N TYR A 47 1.12 -27.81 -12.76
CA TYR A 47 1.47 -26.40 -12.79
C TYR A 47 2.16 -26.06 -14.11
N HIS A 48 1.71 -24.98 -14.75
CA HIS A 48 2.27 -24.51 -16.00
C HIS A 48 2.56 -23.01 -15.97
N ASP A 49 3.76 -22.64 -16.45
CA ASP A 49 4.19 -21.25 -16.64
C ASP A 49 5.01 -21.17 -17.93
N ASN A 50 4.41 -20.60 -18.97
CA ASN A 50 5.04 -20.53 -20.29
C ASN A 50 6.26 -19.56 -20.31
N GLU A 51 6.25 -18.49 -19.50
CA GLU A 51 7.33 -17.53 -19.45
C GLU A 51 8.59 -18.12 -18.80
N LYS A 52 8.38 -18.95 -17.78
CA LYS A 52 9.47 -19.66 -17.07
C LYS A 52 9.82 -21.01 -17.67
N GLU A 53 9.12 -21.44 -18.74
CA GLU A 53 9.24 -22.76 -19.37
C GLU A 53 9.09 -23.90 -18.36
N LEU A 54 8.07 -23.80 -17.47
CA LEU A 54 7.79 -24.78 -16.45
C LEU A 54 6.52 -25.57 -16.78
N LEU A 55 6.65 -26.89 -16.73
CA LEU A 55 5.54 -27.84 -16.67
C LEU A 55 5.86 -28.84 -15.57
N LEU A 56 5.25 -28.64 -14.40
CA LEU A 56 5.51 -29.44 -13.20
C LEU A 56 4.29 -30.31 -12.90
N THR A 57 4.55 -31.52 -12.43
CA THR A 57 3.50 -32.44 -11.99
C THR A 57 3.77 -32.90 -10.57
N PHE A 58 2.72 -32.99 -9.77
CA PHE A 58 2.74 -33.60 -8.44
C PHE A 58 1.57 -34.57 -8.32
N PHE A 59 1.88 -35.78 -7.88
CA PHE A 59 0.87 -36.79 -7.60
C PHE A 59 1.01 -37.23 -6.14
N PRO A 60 -0.03 -37.03 -5.29
CA PRO A 60 0.04 -37.36 -3.87
C PRO A 60 0.29 -38.85 -3.65
N PRO A 61 1.35 -39.26 -2.93
CA PRO A 61 1.63 -40.67 -2.66
C PRO A 61 0.50 -41.38 -1.92
N GLU A 62 -0.27 -40.64 -1.12
CA GLU A 62 -1.40 -41.15 -0.33
C GLU A 62 -2.49 -41.79 -1.18
N LEU A 63 -2.61 -41.42 -2.45
CA LEU A 63 -3.58 -41.98 -3.39
C LEU A 63 -3.19 -43.41 -3.86
N SER A 64 -1.92 -43.81 -3.66
CA SER A 64 -1.39 -45.13 -4.00
C SER A 64 -1.75 -45.63 -5.42
N VAL A 65 -1.76 -44.68 -6.40
CA VAL A 65 -2.15 -44.94 -7.78
C VAL A 65 -0.92 -45.35 -8.62
N PRO A 66 -0.97 -46.43 -9.40
CA PRO A 66 0.12 -46.86 -10.26
C PRO A 66 0.47 -45.82 -11.35
N LEU A 67 1.71 -45.79 -11.81
CA LEU A 67 2.21 -44.78 -12.77
C LEU A 67 1.38 -44.66 -14.04
N ASN A 68 0.96 -45.80 -14.61
CA ASN A 68 0.11 -45.83 -15.81
C ASN A 68 -1.27 -45.21 -15.61
N GLU A 69 -1.80 -45.26 -14.39
CA GLU A 69 -3.05 -44.61 -14.05
C GLU A 69 -2.84 -43.11 -13.73
N GLN A 70 -1.69 -42.75 -13.14
CA GLN A 70 -1.32 -41.34 -12.95
C GLN A 70 -1.23 -40.59 -14.29
N GLU A 71 -0.62 -41.22 -15.31
CA GLU A 71 -0.55 -40.65 -16.66
C GLU A 71 -1.94 -40.43 -17.28
N LYS A 72 -2.91 -41.32 -17.03
CA LYS A 72 -4.28 -41.13 -17.51
C LYS A 72 -4.99 -39.94 -16.86
N ILE A 73 -4.64 -39.60 -15.63
CA ILE A 73 -5.19 -38.45 -14.90
C ILE A 73 -4.52 -37.15 -15.31
N ILE A 74 -3.19 -37.13 -15.41
CA ILE A 74 -2.39 -35.92 -15.68
C ILE A 74 -2.40 -35.62 -17.20
N GLY A 75 -2.36 -36.59 -18.06
CA GLY A 75 -2.25 -36.43 -19.51
C GLY A 75 -3.29 -35.49 -20.12
N PRO A 76 -4.60 -35.63 -19.79
CA PRO A 76 -5.64 -34.71 -20.27
C PRO A 76 -5.40 -33.24 -19.83
N LEU A 77 -4.84 -33.02 -18.63
CA LEU A 77 -4.52 -31.66 -18.14
C LEU A 77 -3.38 -31.05 -18.93
N ILE A 78 -2.33 -31.84 -19.21
CA ILE A 78 -1.21 -31.42 -20.05
C ILE A 78 -1.64 -31.13 -21.48
N LYS A 79 -2.53 -31.99 -22.02
CA LYS A 79 -3.09 -31.77 -23.34
C LYS A 79 -3.88 -30.48 -23.40
N LYS A 80 -4.68 -30.18 -22.39
CA LYS A 80 -5.42 -28.89 -22.31
C LYS A 80 -4.51 -27.70 -22.37
N ILE A 81 -3.35 -27.73 -21.66
CA ILE A 81 -2.33 -26.66 -21.73
C ILE A 81 -1.79 -26.56 -23.17
N THR A 82 -1.34 -27.68 -23.75
CA THR A 82 -0.74 -27.69 -25.08
C THR A 82 -1.70 -27.20 -26.16
N ASP A 83 -2.97 -27.60 -26.08
CA ASP A 83 -3.99 -27.20 -27.05
C ASP A 83 -4.35 -25.70 -26.92
N SER A 84 -4.26 -25.11 -25.71
CA SER A 84 -4.56 -23.73 -25.47
C SER A 84 -3.43 -22.76 -25.90
N LEU A 85 -2.20 -23.26 -26.11
CA LEU A 85 -1.06 -22.44 -26.49
C LEU A 85 -0.99 -22.25 -28.02
N PRO A 86 -0.68 -21.04 -28.51
CA PRO A 86 -0.30 -20.80 -29.90
C PRO A 86 0.91 -21.67 -30.32
N ALA A 87 0.98 -22.02 -31.59
CA ALA A 87 2.01 -22.96 -32.09
C ALA A 87 3.45 -22.46 -31.79
N GLU A 88 3.68 -21.16 -31.91
CA GLU A 88 4.98 -20.50 -31.62
C GLU A 88 5.39 -20.55 -30.14
N LYS A 89 4.44 -20.75 -29.23
CA LYS A 89 4.69 -20.86 -27.78
C LYS A 89 4.85 -22.30 -27.30
N ARG A 90 4.64 -23.29 -28.19
CA ARG A 90 4.79 -24.72 -27.87
C ARG A 90 6.26 -25.10 -27.95
N LYS A 91 6.93 -25.16 -26.82
CA LYS A 91 8.36 -25.47 -26.71
C LYS A 91 8.58 -26.88 -26.14
N GLY A 92 9.84 -27.36 -26.23
CA GLY A 92 10.23 -28.72 -25.85
C GLY A 92 9.94 -29.12 -24.40
N TYR A 93 9.87 -28.17 -23.46
CA TYR A 93 9.55 -28.46 -22.06
C TYR A 93 8.14 -29.06 -21.88
N LEU A 94 7.20 -28.80 -22.79
CA LEU A 94 5.85 -29.36 -22.75
C LEU A 94 5.83 -30.88 -23.03
N LEU A 95 6.87 -31.38 -23.69
CA LEU A 95 7.01 -32.81 -23.98
C LEU A 95 7.65 -33.59 -22.84
N ASN A 96 8.19 -32.88 -21.85
CA ASN A 96 8.95 -33.51 -20.76
C ASN A 96 8.53 -32.91 -19.40
N PRO A 97 7.31 -33.19 -18.91
CA PRO A 97 6.85 -32.70 -17.61
C PRO A 97 7.78 -33.13 -16.48
N SER A 98 8.12 -32.21 -15.59
CA SER A 98 9.01 -32.49 -14.46
C SER A 98 8.19 -33.00 -13.26
N PRO A 99 8.29 -34.30 -12.90
CA PRO A 99 7.57 -34.84 -11.76
C PRO A 99 8.22 -34.39 -10.44
N ASN A 100 7.38 -34.06 -9.47
CA ASN A 100 7.77 -33.70 -8.12
C ASN A 100 7.23 -34.71 -7.12
N LEU A 101 8.11 -35.19 -6.21
CA LEU A 101 7.75 -36.21 -5.24
C LEU A 101 6.89 -35.67 -4.09
N THR A 102 7.06 -34.39 -3.77
CA THR A 102 6.31 -33.72 -2.70
C THR A 102 5.77 -32.39 -3.21
N TYR A 103 4.71 -31.89 -2.57
CA TYR A 103 4.17 -30.58 -2.83
C TYR A 103 5.21 -29.49 -2.57
N GLU A 104 5.98 -29.62 -1.47
CA GLU A 104 7.03 -28.69 -1.10
C GLU A 104 8.16 -28.64 -2.15
N SER A 105 8.52 -29.77 -2.75
CA SER A 105 9.53 -29.80 -3.82
C SER A 105 9.07 -29.04 -5.06
N MET A 106 7.80 -29.18 -5.43
CA MET A 106 7.20 -28.43 -6.53
C MET A 106 7.19 -26.91 -6.24
N ILE A 107 6.78 -26.51 -5.04
CA ILE A 107 6.82 -25.09 -4.63
C ILE A 107 8.24 -24.54 -4.66
N LYS A 108 9.24 -25.29 -4.18
CA LYS A 108 10.66 -24.87 -4.25
C LYS A 108 11.14 -24.66 -5.69
N VAL A 109 10.72 -25.51 -6.64
CA VAL A 109 11.08 -25.33 -8.06
C VAL A 109 10.45 -24.04 -8.62
N ILE A 110 9.16 -23.79 -8.32
CA ILE A 110 8.45 -22.57 -8.73
C ILE A 110 9.15 -21.33 -8.18
N LEU A 111 9.40 -21.28 -6.88
CA LEU A 111 10.05 -20.16 -6.20
C LEU A 111 11.49 -19.97 -6.67
N GLY A 112 12.24 -21.07 -6.92
CA GLY A 112 13.60 -21.01 -7.44
C GLY A 112 13.68 -20.34 -8.82
N LYS A 113 12.66 -20.57 -9.68
CA LYS A 113 12.55 -19.88 -10.98
C LYS A 113 12.18 -18.40 -10.86
N ASP A 114 11.65 -17.99 -9.73
CA ASP A 114 11.45 -16.58 -9.38
C ASP A 114 12.67 -15.93 -8.72
N GLY A 115 13.77 -16.67 -8.58
CA GLY A 115 14.98 -16.20 -7.93
C GLY A 115 14.97 -16.31 -6.40
N ILE A 116 13.96 -16.98 -5.82
CA ILE A 116 13.88 -17.21 -4.37
C ILE A 116 14.64 -18.50 -4.04
N THR A 117 15.78 -18.35 -3.40
CA THR A 117 16.63 -19.49 -3.03
C THR A 117 16.18 -20.18 -1.75
N PRO A 118 16.57 -21.46 -1.51
CA PRO A 118 16.30 -22.14 -0.22
C PRO A 118 16.85 -21.37 0.99
N GLU A 119 18.01 -20.69 0.82
CA GLU A 119 18.62 -19.86 1.87
C GLU A 119 17.76 -18.65 2.19
N MET A 120 17.19 -17.99 1.18
CA MET A 120 16.24 -16.88 1.38
C MET A 120 14.98 -17.34 2.10
N LEU A 121 14.44 -18.51 1.75
CA LEU A 121 13.28 -19.10 2.44
C LEU A 121 13.60 -19.41 3.90
N LYS A 122 14.78 -20.00 4.15
CA LYS A 122 15.24 -20.29 5.51
C LYS A 122 15.41 -19.01 6.32
N ALA A 123 16.09 -18.00 5.76
CA ALA A 123 16.26 -16.70 6.43
C ALA A 123 14.91 -16.06 6.78
N GLN A 124 13.90 -16.17 5.89
CA GLN A 124 12.56 -15.70 6.18
C GLN A 124 11.89 -16.47 7.32
N GLN A 125 12.03 -17.80 7.37
CA GLN A 125 11.53 -18.63 8.47
C GLN A 125 12.23 -18.29 9.78
N ASP A 126 13.55 -18.13 9.76
CA ASP A 126 14.34 -17.76 10.94
C ASP A 126 13.89 -16.39 11.48
N ARG A 127 13.60 -15.41 10.61
CA ARG A 127 13.06 -14.11 11.03
C ARG A 127 11.70 -14.23 11.71
N VAL A 128 10.78 -15.03 11.17
CA VAL A 128 9.46 -15.28 11.80
C VAL A 128 9.65 -15.89 13.19
N GLN A 129 10.50 -16.92 13.33
CA GLN A 129 10.76 -17.56 14.61
C GLN A 129 11.37 -16.59 15.63
N ILE A 130 12.25 -15.69 15.20
CA ILE A 130 12.83 -14.67 16.08
C ILE A 130 11.74 -13.71 16.57
N VAL A 131 10.82 -13.27 15.71
CA VAL A 131 9.68 -12.41 16.13
C VAL A 131 8.85 -13.13 17.20
N GLU A 132 8.50 -14.39 16.99
CA GLU A 132 7.75 -15.19 17.97
C GLU A 132 8.49 -15.30 19.31
N ARG A 133 9.79 -15.60 19.28
CA ARG A 133 10.62 -15.69 20.49
C ARG A 133 10.71 -14.34 21.23
N LEU A 134 10.80 -13.23 20.53
CA LEU A 134 10.82 -11.89 21.13
C LEU A 134 9.50 -11.54 21.80
N ILE A 135 8.37 -11.92 21.20
CA ILE A 135 7.03 -11.71 21.78
C ILE A 135 6.83 -12.59 23.02
N GLN A 136 7.30 -13.86 22.99
CA GLN A 136 7.14 -14.81 24.08
C GLN A 136 8.16 -14.62 25.22
N ALA A 137 9.19 -13.79 25.01
CA ALA A 137 10.23 -13.56 26.01
C ALA A 137 9.65 -12.96 27.30
N SER A 138 10.04 -13.51 28.44
CA SER A 138 9.53 -13.16 29.78
C SER A 138 9.94 -11.76 30.27
N GLY A 139 10.91 -11.12 29.63
CA GLY A 139 11.39 -9.79 30.02
C GLY A 139 12.38 -9.20 29.03
N ALA A 140 12.75 -7.93 29.27
CA ALA A 140 13.67 -7.18 28.42
C ALA A 140 15.07 -7.83 28.34
N ASP A 141 15.58 -8.36 29.46
CA ASP A 141 16.91 -8.98 29.49
C ASP A 141 16.97 -10.22 28.59
N VAL A 142 15.90 -11.04 28.57
CA VAL A 142 15.82 -12.22 27.70
C VAL A 142 15.76 -11.79 26.24
N ARG A 143 15.02 -10.73 25.93
CA ARG A 143 14.97 -10.16 24.57
C ARG A 143 16.35 -9.64 24.14
N SER A 144 17.06 -8.92 25.00
CA SER A 144 18.43 -8.44 24.73
C SER A 144 19.37 -9.58 24.36
N GLU A 145 19.27 -10.72 25.05
CA GLU A 145 20.09 -11.88 24.73
C GLU A 145 19.72 -12.49 23.37
N ILE A 146 18.42 -12.59 23.04
CA ILE A 146 17.95 -13.04 21.72
C ILE A 146 18.47 -12.11 20.62
N ILE A 147 18.43 -10.79 20.86
CA ILE A 147 18.92 -9.78 19.91
C ILE A 147 20.42 -9.94 19.66
N LYS A 148 21.22 -10.08 20.72
CA LYS A 148 22.68 -10.26 20.60
C LYS A 148 23.06 -11.52 19.82
N GLN A 149 22.39 -12.64 20.13
CA GLN A 149 22.68 -13.93 19.51
C GLN A 149 22.30 -13.99 18.02
N ASN A 150 21.41 -13.12 17.56
CA ASN A 150 20.86 -13.14 16.20
C ASN A 150 21.08 -11.81 15.46
N SER A 151 22.11 -11.05 15.82
CA SER A 151 22.36 -9.68 15.32
C SER A 151 22.33 -9.56 13.78
N ALA A 152 22.80 -10.57 13.05
CA ALA A 152 22.83 -10.60 11.60
C ALA A 152 21.43 -10.71 10.92
N LEU A 153 20.39 -11.09 11.67
CA LEU A 153 19.03 -11.22 11.15
C LEU A 153 18.21 -9.92 11.25
N PHE A 154 18.66 -8.93 12.02
CA PHE A 154 17.96 -7.66 12.20
C PHE A 154 18.30 -6.66 11.09
N ASP A 155 17.97 -7.03 9.89
CA ASP A 155 18.12 -6.23 8.66
C ASP A 155 16.80 -5.55 8.27
N GLU A 156 16.80 -4.84 7.15
CA GLU A 156 15.62 -4.19 6.58
C GLU A 156 14.44 -5.16 6.43
N GLN A 157 14.70 -6.39 5.95
CA GLN A 157 13.64 -7.38 5.72
C GLN A 157 13.00 -7.84 7.04
N PHE A 158 13.80 -7.94 8.12
CA PHE A 158 13.27 -8.23 9.45
C PHE A 158 12.35 -7.12 9.94
N PHE A 159 12.79 -5.86 9.84
CA PHE A 159 11.98 -4.72 10.28
C PHE A 159 10.71 -4.55 9.45
N ALA A 160 10.76 -4.81 8.14
CA ALA A 160 9.58 -4.83 7.29
C ALA A 160 8.58 -5.94 7.67
N LEU A 161 9.08 -7.14 7.98
CA LEU A 161 8.26 -8.24 8.47
C LEU A 161 7.63 -7.89 9.83
N PHE A 162 8.44 -7.41 10.77
CA PHE A 162 8.00 -7.02 12.10
C PHE A 162 6.90 -5.96 12.05
N SER A 163 7.08 -4.93 11.23
CA SER A 163 6.09 -3.85 11.03
C SER A 163 4.75 -4.39 10.51
N ARG A 164 4.77 -5.32 9.55
CA ARG A 164 3.53 -5.97 9.05
C ARG A 164 2.82 -6.78 10.14
N ILE A 165 3.55 -7.52 10.95
CA ILE A 165 2.99 -8.29 12.07
C ILE A 165 2.37 -7.34 13.10
N ALA A 166 3.07 -6.26 13.46
CA ALA A 166 2.59 -5.26 14.40
C ALA A 166 1.30 -4.56 13.89
N GLN A 167 1.27 -4.18 12.62
CA GLN A 167 0.09 -3.55 12.01
C GLN A 167 -1.10 -4.52 11.97
N SER A 168 -0.88 -5.78 11.61
CA SER A 168 -1.94 -6.80 11.60
C SER A 168 -2.52 -7.06 13.01
N ALA A 169 -1.68 -7.08 14.03
CA ALA A 169 -2.12 -7.26 15.42
C ALA A 169 -2.99 -6.08 15.90
N LEU A 170 -2.59 -4.85 15.56
CA LEU A 170 -3.37 -3.63 15.87
C LEU A 170 -4.73 -3.63 15.18
N GLN A 171 -4.79 -3.98 13.88
CA GLN A 171 -6.03 -4.05 13.11
C GLN A 171 -6.98 -5.15 13.61
N SER A 172 -6.42 -6.22 14.18
CA SER A 172 -7.21 -7.35 14.73
C SER A 172 -7.72 -7.11 16.15
N GLY A 173 -7.51 -5.93 16.75
CA GLY A 173 -7.95 -5.58 18.09
C GLY A 173 -7.26 -6.38 19.21
N GLN A 174 -6.04 -6.90 18.95
CA GLN A 174 -5.28 -7.67 19.93
C GLN A 174 -4.42 -6.73 20.81
N ASP A 175 -5.05 -5.92 21.66
CA ASP A 175 -4.39 -4.88 22.45
C ASP A 175 -3.20 -5.35 23.28
N THR A 176 -3.27 -6.55 23.85
CA THR A 176 -2.18 -7.11 24.65
C THR A 176 -0.95 -7.42 23.79
N VAL A 177 -1.16 -8.03 22.62
CA VAL A 177 -0.09 -8.35 21.65
C VAL A 177 0.46 -7.05 21.06
N GLY A 178 -0.41 -6.07 20.78
CA GLY A 178 0.01 -4.75 20.31
C GLY A 178 0.95 -4.03 21.26
N LYS A 179 0.68 -4.06 22.57
CA LYS A 179 1.58 -3.49 23.60
C LYS A 179 2.93 -4.22 23.67
N GLN A 180 2.90 -5.55 23.64
CA GLN A 180 4.14 -6.35 23.63
C GLN A 180 4.98 -6.04 22.39
N LEU A 181 4.37 -5.94 21.22
CA LEU A 181 5.06 -5.58 19.99
C LEU A 181 5.65 -4.17 20.04
N THR A 182 4.97 -3.21 20.66
CA THR A 182 5.50 -1.85 20.87
C THR A 182 6.75 -1.86 21.75
N ASP A 183 6.75 -2.64 22.82
CA ASP A 183 7.92 -2.78 23.71
C ASP A 183 9.10 -3.46 23.00
N VAL A 184 8.83 -4.52 22.23
CA VAL A 184 9.83 -5.19 21.39
C VAL A 184 10.38 -4.22 20.34
N GLN A 185 9.54 -3.45 19.67
CA GLN A 185 9.97 -2.46 18.66
C GLN A 185 10.92 -1.43 19.27
N ARG A 186 10.59 -0.89 20.43
CA ARG A 186 11.44 0.08 21.13
C ARG A 186 12.83 -0.50 21.42
N GLN A 187 12.86 -1.74 21.90
CA GLN A 187 14.11 -2.43 22.21
C GLN A 187 14.94 -2.72 20.97
N LEU A 188 14.30 -3.17 19.87
CA LEU A 188 14.95 -3.37 18.57
C LEU A 188 15.57 -2.09 18.03
N LEU A 189 14.87 -0.96 18.14
CA LEU A 189 15.38 0.36 17.70
C LEU A 189 16.59 0.82 18.53
N GLU A 190 16.72 0.40 19.77
CA GLU A 190 17.82 0.79 20.65
C GLU A 190 19.01 -0.17 20.60
N GLU A 191 18.76 -1.48 20.46
CA GLU A 191 19.79 -2.50 20.63
C GLU A 191 20.37 -3.03 19.32
N THR A 192 19.66 -2.92 18.19
CA THR A 192 20.20 -3.36 16.90
C THR A 192 20.90 -2.23 16.14
N GLU A 193 21.84 -2.56 15.26
CA GLU A 193 22.54 -1.58 14.42
C GLU A 193 21.57 -0.92 13.44
N PHE A 194 20.77 -1.73 12.72
CA PHE A 194 19.77 -1.24 11.79
C PHE A 194 18.70 -0.39 12.49
N GLY A 195 18.25 -0.81 13.68
CA GLY A 195 17.25 -0.06 14.45
C GLY A 195 17.76 1.32 14.89
N ARG A 196 19.02 1.42 15.36
CA ARG A 196 19.64 2.71 15.69
C ARG A 196 19.74 3.62 14.47
N GLY A 197 20.16 3.08 13.31
CA GLY A 197 20.18 3.83 12.05
C GLY A 197 18.80 4.31 11.63
N LEU A 198 17.76 3.50 11.82
CA LEU A 198 16.37 3.88 11.54
C LEU A 198 15.91 5.02 12.47
N LYS A 199 16.19 4.92 13.78
CA LYS A 199 15.87 5.97 14.76
C LYS A 199 16.59 7.29 14.45
N GLU A 200 17.86 7.23 14.08
CA GLU A 200 18.63 8.39 13.62
C GLU A 200 18.01 9.00 12.37
N SER A 201 17.68 8.18 11.38
CA SER A 201 17.05 8.64 10.13
C SER A 201 15.72 9.34 10.34
N VAL A 202 14.87 8.82 11.26
CA VAL A 202 13.60 9.46 11.64
C VAL A 202 13.86 10.82 12.33
N GLY A 203 14.78 10.90 13.28
CA GLY A 203 15.12 12.15 13.94
C GLY A 203 15.70 13.19 12.99
N GLU A 204 16.50 12.75 12.01
CA GLU A 204 17.04 13.62 10.98
C GLU A 204 15.96 14.12 10.01
N LEU A 205 14.99 13.26 9.65
CA LEU A 205 13.83 13.64 8.85
C LEU A 205 12.95 14.67 9.57
N GLU A 206 12.64 14.45 10.85
CA GLU A 206 11.87 15.40 11.67
C GLU A 206 12.56 16.76 11.76
N THR A 207 13.89 16.76 11.89
CA THR A 207 14.65 18.00 11.93
C THR A 207 14.68 18.71 10.57
N ALA A 208 14.78 17.96 9.47
CA ALA A 208 14.65 18.51 8.12
C ALA A 208 13.27 19.12 7.90
N GLN A 209 12.21 18.40 8.29
CA GLN A 209 10.82 18.86 8.21
C GLN A 209 10.62 20.16 8.99
N LYS A 210 11.10 20.22 10.23
CA LYS A 210 11.01 21.43 11.06
C LYS A 210 11.72 22.61 10.41
N SER A 211 12.93 22.41 9.88
CA SER A 211 13.68 23.46 9.19
C SER A 211 12.94 24.03 7.99
N LEU A 212 12.26 23.17 7.21
CA LEU A 212 11.45 23.59 6.05
C LEU A 212 10.17 24.30 6.50
N GLN A 213 9.51 23.82 7.56
CA GLN A 213 8.31 24.43 8.12
C GLN A 213 8.60 25.82 8.71
N ASP A 214 9.70 25.96 9.46
CA ASP A 214 10.12 27.24 10.04
C ASP A 214 10.46 28.29 8.96
N ALA A 215 10.97 27.84 7.81
CA ALA A 215 11.20 28.71 6.66
C ALA A 215 9.87 29.12 5.98
N GLY A 216 8.86 28.27 5.98
CA GLY A 216 7.52 28.56 5.48
C GLY A 216 7.52 29.21 4.09
N GLN A 217 6.84 30.37 3.96
CA GLN A 217 6.77 31.13 2.70
C GLN A 217 8.11 31.74 2.25
N SER A 218 9.12 31.79 3.14
CA SER A 218 10.47 32.27 2.81
C SER A 218 11.39 31.17 2.28
N LEU A 219 10.89 29.98 2.06
CA LEU A 219 11.66 28.85 1.51
C LEU A 219 11.94 29.10 0.02
N THR A 220 13.12 29.65 -0.27
CA THR A 220 13.64 29.80 -1.63
C THR A 220 14.62 28.66 -1.97
N ARG A 221 15.05 28.57 -3.24
CA ARG A 221 16.09 27.61 -3.65
C ARG A 221 17.42 27.87 -2.91
N GLU A 222 17.78 29.14 -2.72
CA GLU A 222 18.95 29.55 -1.96
C GLU A 222 18.87 29.03 -0.53
N LYS A 223 17.73 29.20 0.12
CA LYS A 223 17.52 28.76 1.49
C LYS A 223 17.55 27.24 1.60
N LEU A 224 16.94 26.54 0.65
CA LEU A 224 17.00 25.07 0.57
C LEU A 224 18.47 24.62 0.39
N LEU A 225 19.24 25.29 -0.47
CA LEU A 225 20.65 24.97 -0.67
C LEU A 225 21.47 25.22 0.62
N GLU A 226 21.19 26.27 1.38
CA GLU A 226 21.81 26.50 2.69
C GLU A 226 21.56 25.34 3.65
N PHE A 227 20.33 24.88 3.76
CA PHE A 227 19.96 23.73 4.61
C PHE A 227 20.68 22.44 4.17
N VAL A 228 20.73 22.19 2.87
CA VAL A 228 21.43 21.04 2.31
C VAL A 228 22.93 21.09 2.61
N LEU A 229 23.58 22.25 2.43
CA LEU A 229 25.00 22.45 2.69
C LEU A 229 25.38 22.35 4.18
N ALA A 230 24.44 22.68 5.06
CA ALA A 230 24.59 22.57 6.52
C ALA A 230 24.26 21.18 7.07
N SER A 231 23.87 20.22 6.21
CA SER A 231 23.51 18.87 6.65
C SER A 231 24.71 18.15 7.27
N PRO A 232 24.56 17.60 8.49
CA PRO A 232 25.64 16.94 9.20
C PRO A 232 25.96 15.54 8.65
N ASN A 233 24.96 14.87 8.02
CA ASN A 233 25.06 13.49 7.58
C ASN A 233 24.12 13.21 6.38
N ASP A 234 24.24 12.00 5.82
CA ASP A 234 23.45 11.57 4.66
C ASP A 234 21.97 11.39 5.00
N ALA A 235 21.62 11.06 6.24
CA ALA A 235 20.23 10.92 6.66
C ALA A 235 19.47 12.26 6.59
N ARG A 236 20.12 13.38 7.01
CA ARG A 236 19.56 14.73 6.85
C ARG A 236 19.43 15.14 5.38
N LEU A 237 20.42 14.80 4.54
CA LEU A 237 20.36 15.04 3.09
C LEU A 237 19.19 14.29 2.46
N ARG A 238 19.03 13.01 2.78
CA ARG A 238 17.86 12.20 2.33
C ARG A 238 16.55 12.81 2.82
N GLY A 239 16.50 13.33 4.05
CA GLY A 239 15.33 14.03 4.58
C GLY A 239 14.93 15.24 3.73
N TYR A 240 15.89 16.10 3.36
CA TYR A 240 15.60 17.23 2.47
C TYR A 240 15.19 16.80 1.06
N VAL A 241 15.82 15.76 0.49
CA VAL A 241 15.43 15.22 -0.81
C VAL A 241 13.99 14.72 -0.76
N SER A 242 13.62 13.95 0.27
CA SER A 242 12.26 13.38 0.37
C SER A 242 11.17 14.44 0.56
N LEU A 243 11.47 15.52 1.27
CA LEU A 243 10.50 16.57 1.61
C LEU A 243 10.44 17.71 0.59
N ALA A 244 11.55 18.01 -0.08
CA ALA A 244 11.68 19.17 -0.95
C ALA A 244 12.24 18.85 -2.35
N ARG A 245 12.02 17.61 -2.85
CA ARG A 245 12.52 17.16 -4.16
C ARG A 245 12.18 18.14 -5.30
N GLN A 246 10.96 18.68 -5.29
CA GLN A 246 10.51 19.62 -6.32
C GLN A 246 11.31 20.93 -6.36
N GLY A 247 11.87 21.35 -5.23
CA GLY A 247 12.74 22.53 -5.15
C GLY A 247 14.18 22.26 -5.62
N MET A 248 14.55 20.99 -5.83
CA MET A 248 15.88 20.59 -6.30
C MET A 248 15.87 20.39 -7.82
N ASP A 249 15.57 21.46 -8.54
CA ASP A 249 15.55 21.53 -9.99
C ASP A 249 16.93 21.88 -10.61
N TYR A 250 16.95 22.09 -11.93
CA TYR A 250 18.18 22.46 -12.64
C TYR A 250 18.86 23.71 -12.05
N GLN A 251 18.08 24.72 -11.66
CA GLN A 251 18.62 25.96 -11.09
C GLN A 251 19.27 25.72 -9.71
N PHE A 252 18.68 24.87 -8.88
CA PHE A 252 19.28 24.47 -7.62
C PHE A 252 20.67 23.82 -7.81
N PHE A 253 20.79 22.87 -8.74
CA PHE A 253 22.06 22.23 -9.03
C PHE A 253 23.07 23.18 -9.71
N GLN A 254 22.59 24.14 -10.50
CA GLN A 254 23.46 25.20 -11.05
C GLN A 254 24.06 26.05 -9.93
N MET A 255 23.25 26.48 -8.98
CA MET A 255 23.73 27.26 -7.80
C MET A 255 24.74 26.47 -6.96
N LEU A 256 24.53 25.16 -6.78
CA LEU A 256 25.49 24.29 -6.12
C LEU A 256 26.81 24.22 -6.91
N THR A 257 26.73 24.09 -8.24
CA THR A 257 27.91 24.07 -9.11
C THR A 257 28.69 25.38 -9.03
N GLU A 258 28.02 26.53 -9.04
CA GLU A 258 28.68 27.84 -8.86
C GLU A 258 29.40 27.97 -7.52
N LYS A 259 28.88 27.37 -6.45
CA LYS A 259 29.56 27.31 -5.14
C LYS A 259 30.79 26.38 -5.20
N ILE A 260 30.71 25.25 -5.88
CA ILE A 260 31.85 24.34 -6.09
C ILE A 260 32.98 25.05 -6.87
N ASP A 261 32.64 25.80 -7.92
CA ASP A 261 33.61 26.49 -8.75
C ASP A 261 34.34 27.60 -8.00
N LYS A 262 33.71 28.22 -6.99
CA LYS A 262 34.28 29.23 -6.12
C LYS A 262 35.08 28.65 -4.95
N ALA A 263 34.87 27.37 -4.63
CA ALA A 263 35.56 26.70 -3.53
C ALA A 263 36.91 26.14 -3.97
N SER A 264 37.79 25.87 -3.02
CA SER A 264 39.13 25.29 -3.25
C SER A 264 39.50 24.33 -2.12
N GLY A 265 40.47 23.45 -2.39
CA GLY A 265 40.96 22.48 -1.41
C GLY A 265 39.85 21.52 -0.90
N ASP A 266 39.89 21.25 0.41
CA ASP A 266 39.00 20.30 1.07
C ASP A 266 37.52 20.69 0.95
N GLU A 267 37.20 21.98 0.94
CA GLU A 267 35.83 22.47 0.79
C GLU A 267 35.28 22.13 -0.60
N LYS A 268 36.06 22.25 -1.65
CA LYS A 268 35.67 21.86 -2.99
C LYS A 268 35.36 20.37 -3.06
N THR A 269 36.25 19.54 -2.53
CA THR A 269 36.07 18.08 -2.48
C THR A 269 34.80 17.68 -1.70
N ARG A 270 34.53 18.35 -0.57
CA ARG A 270 33.33 18.13 0.22
C ARG A 270 32.05 18.45 -0.56
N LEU A 271 32.01 19.58 -1.25
CA LEU A 271 30.86 20.02 -2.04
C LEU A 271 30.65 19.13 -3.29
N GLU A 272 31.71 18.68 -3.93
CA GLU A 272 31.64 17.73 -5.05
C GLU A 272 31.04 16.39 -4.59
N SER A 273 31.53 15.82 -3.49
CA SER A 273 30.96 14.60 -2.89
C SER A 273 29.49 14.77 -2.49
N MET A 274 29.14 15.92 -1.91
CA MET A 274 27.75 16.23 -1.57
C MET A 274 26.85 16.30 -2.81
N ARG A 275 27.33 16.90 -3.91
CA ARG A 275 26.60 16.95 -5.18
C ARG A 275 26.37 15.55 -5.74
N GLU A 276 27.36 14.66 -5.72
CA GLU A 276 27.21 13.26 -6.16
C GLU A 276 26.12 12.56 -5.34
N LYS A 277 26.19 12.63 -4.01
CA LYS A 277 25.18 12.05 -3.13
C LYS A 277 23.77 12.59 -3.38
N LEU A 278 23.65 13.91 -3.59
CA LEU A 278 22.35 14.52 -3.90
C LEU A 278 21.80 14.03 -5.24
N LEU A 279 22.66 13.90 -6.26
CA LEU A 279 22.24 13.36 -7.54
C LEU A 279 21.79 11.90 -7.41
N ASP A 280 22.50 11.08 -6.63
CA ASP A 280 22.09 9.70 -6.37
C ASP A 280 20.76 9.63 -5.64
N PHE A 281 20.59 10.41 -4.56
CA PHE A 281 19.36 10.43 -3.78
C PHE A 281 18.16 10.97 -4.57
N THR A 282 18.36 12.01 -5.38
CA THR A 282 17.30 12.54 -6.24
C THR A 282 16.92 11.55 -7.34
N ASN A 283 17.89 10.88 -7.96
CA ASN A 283 17.63 9.85 -8.96
C ASN A 283 16.91 8.63 -8.36
N GLU A 284 17.30 8.22 -7.16
CA GLU A 284 16.61 7.13 -6.43
C GLU A 284 15.17 7.51 -6.13
N MET A 285 14.94 8.73 -5.64
CA MET A 285 13.60 9.25 -5.35
C MET A 285 12.73 9.36 -6.62
N ASP A 286 13.29 9.87 -7.70
CA ASP A 286 12.59 10.01 -8.99
C ASP A 286 12.17 8.63 -9.53
N LYS A 287 13.03 7.62 -9.46
CA LYS A 287 12.69 6.24 -9.83
C LYS A 287 11.57 5.67 -8.95
N GLN A 288 11.58 5.96 -7.65
CA GLN A 288 10.52 5.52 -6.74
C GLN A 288 9.18 6.21 -7.07
N ILE A 289 9.22 7.51 -7.36
CA ILE A 289 8.03 8.28 -7.76
C ILE A 289 7.48 7.72 -9.08
N GLU A 290 8.35 7.49 -10.07
CA GLU A 290 7.96 6.92 -11.37
C GLU A 290 7.35 5.53 -11.22
N ALA A 291 7.97 4.65 -10.41
CA ALA A 291 7.44 3.32 -10.16
C ALA A 291 6.05 3.35 -9.50
N ARG A 292 5.83 4.22 -8.51
CA ARG A 292 4.52 4.40 -7.87
C ARG A 292 3.49 4.95 -8.87
N TYR A 293 3.89 5.91 -9.69
CA TYR A 293 3.01 6.46 -10.73
C TYR A 293 2.59 5.38 -11.74
N MET A 294 3.54 4.56 -12.21
CA MET A 294 3.25 3.44 -13.12
C MET A 294 2.29 2.42 -12.49
N GLN A 295 2.52 2.05 -11.23
CA GLN A 295 1.62 1.14 -10.50
C GLN A 295 0.22 1.73 -10.34
N ALA A 296 0.13 3.00 -9.99
CA ALA A 296 -1.16 3.71 -9.90
C ALA A 296 -1.84 3.76 -11.26
N GLN A 297 -1.10 4.00 -12.34
CA GLN A 297 -1.62 4.04 -13.70
C GLN A 297 -2.16 2.68 -14.15
N GLU A 298 -1.39 1.61 -13.97
CA GLU A 298 -1.85 0.25 -14.28
C GLU A 298 -3.12 -0.11 -13.48
N PHE A 299 -3.14 0.23 -12.22
CA PHE A 299 -4.31 0.01 -11.37
C PHE A 299 -5.55 0.76 -11.88
N VAL A 300 -5.46 2.07 -12.09
CA VAL A 300 -6.58 2.90 -12.57
C VAL A 300 -7.06 2.44 -13.95
N GLU A 301 -6.15 2.15 -14.89
CA GLU A 301 -6.50 1.64 -16.22
C GLU A 301 -7.20 0.28 -16.16
N SER A 302 -6.78 -0.60 -15.24
CA SER A 302 -7.43 -1.90 -15.03
C SER A 302 -8.88 -1.75 -14.57
N LEU A 303 -9.18 -0.73 -13.77
CA LEU A 303 -10.55 -0.40 -13.35
C LEU A 303 -11.35 0.21 -14.51
N LEU A 304 -10.75 1.15 -15.27
CA LEU A 304 -11.40 1.79 -16.43
C LEU A 304 -11.77 0.79 -17.54
N ALA A 305 -11.07 -0.33 -17.62
CA ALA A 305 -11.38 -1.41 -18.56
C ALA A 305 -12.65 -2.21 -18.17
N GLN A 306 -13.15 -2.07 -16.94
CA GLN A 306 -14.35 -2.76 -16.48
C GLN A 306 -15.63 -2.06 -17.02
N ASP A 307 -16.68 -2.87 -17.24
CA ASP A 307 -17.98 -2.34 -17.68
C ASP A 307 -18.69 -1.59 -16.55
N ASP A 308 -18.70 -2.16 -15.34
CA ASP A 308 -19.28 -1.56 -14.15
C ASP A 308 -18.18 -0.91 -13.30
N ILE A 309 -17.90 0.35 -13.60
CA ILE A 309 -16.85 1.11 -12.92
C ILE A 309 -17.16 1.36 -11.44
N VAL A 310 -18.43 1.54 -11.07
CA VAL A 310 -18.83 1.81 -9.67
C VAL A 310 -18.53 0.60 -8.81
N LYS A 311 -18.92 -0.60 -9.28
CA LYS A 311 -18.62 -1.85 -8.58
C LYS A 311 -17.11 -2.10 -8.54
N ALA A 312 -16.40 -1.91 -9.66
CA ALA A 312 -14.95 -2.12 -9.72
C ALA A 312 -14.19 -1.24 -8.71
N VAL A 313 -14.59 0.03 -8.55
CA VAL A 313 -13.99 0.93 -7.55
C VAL A 313 -14.31 0.46 -6.13
N ARG A 314 -15.59 0.17 -5.84
CA ARG A 314 -16.01 -0.27 -4.50
C ARG A 314 -15.33 -1.56 -4.05
N ASP A 315 -15.14 -2.52 -4.95
CA ASP A 315 -14.48 -3.80 -4.67
C ASP A 315 -12.97 -3.68 -4.45
N ASN A 316 -12.36 -2.51 -4.77
CA ASN A 316 -10.91 -2.26 -4.67
C ASN A 316 -10.55 -0.99 -3.87
N LEU A 317 -11.43 -0.52 -2.99
CA LEU A 317 -11.22 0.72 -2.22
C LEU A 317 -9.93 0.69 -1.37
N ASP A 318 -9.61 -0.46 -0.81
CA ASP A 318 -8.41 -0.71 0.01
C ASP A 318 -7.09 -0.59 -0.77
N ARG A 319 -7.15 -0.63 -2.10
CA ARG A 319 -5.98 -0.52 -2.98
C ARG A 319 -5.72 0.91 -3.47
N PHE A 320 -6.66 1.83 -3.25
CA PHE A 320 -6.46 3.22 -3.61
C PHE A 320 -5.43 3.89 -2.70
N THR A 321 -4.40 4.44 -3.32
CA THR A 321 -3.40 5.30 -2.67
C THR A 321 -3.65 6.75 -3.04
N GLN A 322 -3.00 7.70 -2.35
CA GLN A 322 -3.07 9.12 -2.73
C GLN A 322 -2.59 9.32 -4.17
N ASP A 323 -1.52 8.63 -4.59
CA ASP A 323 -1.01 8.69 -5.97
C ASP A 323 -2.08 8.26 -6.99
N SER A 324 -2.90 7.23 -6.67
CA SER A 324 -4.01 6.78 -7.53
C SER A 324 -5.14 7.82 -7.63
N VAL A 325 -5.48 8.47 -6.50
CA VAL A 325 -6.51 9.51 -6.46
C VAL A 325 -6.07 10.74 -7.26
N ASP A 326 -4.83 11.18 -7.07
CA ASP A 326 -4.26 12.32 -7.80
C ASP A 326 -4.19 12.04 -9.30
N LEU A 327 -3.83 10.80 -9.67
CA LEU A 327 -3.82 10.35 -11.05
C LEU A 327 -5.22 10.36 -11.68
N VAL A 328 -6.25 9.88 -10.99
CA VAL A 328 -7.65 9.92 -11.46
C VAL A 328 -8.05 11.37 -11.77
N ASN A 329 -7.75 12.31 -10.87
CA ASN A 329 -8.02 13.73 -11.08
C ASN A 329 -7.24 14.32 -12.28
N GLN A 330 -5.98 13.91 -12.46
CA GLN A 330 -5.18 14.32 -13.61
C GLN A 330 -5.74 13.75 -14.92
N MET A 331 -6.09 12.47 -14.95
CA MET A 331 -6.70 11.82 -16.13
C MET A 331 -8.05 12.45 -16.49
N LEU A 332 -8.85 12.85 -15.49
CA LEU A 332 -10.12 13.53 -15.71
C LEU A 332 -9.92 14.89 -16.42
N ARG A 333 -8.93 15.68 -15.96
CA ARG A 333 -8.56 16.94 -16.64
C ARG A 333 -8.11 16.69 -18.08
N GLN A 334 -7.25 15.71 -18.31
CA GLN A 334 -6.76 15.35 -19.64
C GLN A 334 -7.88 14.86 -20.57
N ALA A 335 -8.81 14.05 -20.05
CA ALA A 335 -9.98 13.58 -20.82
C ALA A 335 -10.89 14.74 -21.21
N SER A 336 -11.07 15.72 -20.33
CA SER A 336 -11.82 16.96 -20.61
C SER A 336 -11.15 17.79 -21.71
N GLU A 337 -9.83 18.00 -21.63
CA GLU A 337 -9.06 18.75 -22.65
C GLU A 337 -9.10 18.08 -24.02
N LYS A 338 -9.12 16.74 -24.07
CA LYS A 338 -9.19 15.94 -25.29
C LYS A 338 -10.63 15.69 -25.78
N ASN A 339 -11.65 16.14 -25.05
CA ASN A 339 -13.07 15.86 -25.29
C ASN A 339 -13.41 14.37 -25.36
N ASP A 340 -12.70 13.53 -24.58
CA ASP A 340 -13.00 12.11 -24.45
C ASP A 340 -14.12 11.90 -23.42
N TYR A 341 -15.36 12.10 -23.89
CA TYR A 341 -16.55 12.03 -23.03
C TYR A 341 -16.78 10.66 -22.42
N THR A 342 -16.39 9.58 -23.10
CA THR A 342 -16.53 8.21 -22.59
C THR A 342 -15.62 7.98 -21.39
N ARG A 343 -14.35 8.33 -21.54
CA ARG A 343 -13.35 8.22 -20.48
C ARG A 343 -13.67 9.16 -19.33
N MET A 344 -14.05 10.40 -19.65
CA MET A 344 -14.47 11.41 -18.68
C MET A 344 -15.62 10.91 -17.81
N GLY A 345 -16.67 10.31 -18.42
CA GLY A 345 -17.81 9.77 -17.67
C GLY A 345 -17.44 8.63 -16.72
N LYS A 346 -16.51 7.75 -17.10
CA LYS A 346 -15.99 6.70 -16.19
C LYS A 346 -15.18 7.29 -15.04
N LEU A 347 -14.29 8.24 -15.32
CA LEU A 347 -13.45 8.92 -14.33
C LEU A 347 -14.28 9.74 -13.35
N GLN A 348 -15.32 10.43 -13.82
CA GLN A 348 -16.25 11.16 -12.93
C GLN A 348 -16.95 10.22 -11.94
N LYS A 349 -17.42 9.06 -12.40
CA LYS A 349 -18.00 8.04 -11.50
C LYS A 349 -16.99 7.52 -10.49
N MET A 350 -15.71 7.33 -10.87
CA MET A 350 -14.65 6.96 -9.91
C MET A 350 -14.48 8.03 -8.83
N VAL A 351 -14.38 9.30 -9.23
CA VAL A 351 -14.24 10.43 -8.29
C VAL A 351 -15.46 10.50 -7.35
N GLU A 352 -16.68 10.30 -7.88
CA GLU A 352 -17.91 10.31 -7.09
C GLU A 352 -17.91 9.21 -6.04
N VAL A 353 -17.57 7.97 -6.39
CA VAL A 353 -17.50 6.84 -5.44
C VAL A 353 -16.40 7.07 -4.40
N LEU A 354 -15.21 7.53 -4.82
CA LEU A 354 -14.12 7.82 -3.90
C LEU A 354 -14.49 8.94 -2.92
N ARG A 355 -15.18 9.99 -3.38
CA ARG A 355 -15.69 11.07 -2.54
C ARG A 355 -16.73 10.54 -1.55
N GLU A 356 -17.71 9.76 -2.01
CA GLU A 356 -18.76 9.17 -1.17
C GLU A 356 -18.17 8.38 0.01
N VAL A 357 -17.12 7.57 -0.26
CA VAL A 357 -16.49 6.74 0.77
C VAL A 357 -15.54 7.52 1.67
N SER A 358 -14.87 8.55 1.12
CA SER A 358 -13.91 9.38 1.87
C SER A 358 -14.57 10.47 2.71
N THR A 359 -15.84 10.80 2.44
CA THR A 359 -16.56 11.83 3.16
C THR A 359 -17.12 11.25 4.47
N PRO A 360 -16.74 11.78 5.65
CA PRO A 360 -17.33 11.34 6.91
C PRO A 360 -18.86 11.49 6.88
N PRO A 361 -19.61 10.56 7.50
CA PRO A 361 -21.08 10.60 7.51
C PRO A 361 -21.65 11.94 7.97
N GLU A 362 -20.98 12.59 8.92
CA GLU A 362 -21.37 13.88 9.47
C GLU A 362 -21.24 14.98 8.40
N VAL A 363 -20.16 14.97 7.62
CA VAL A 363 -19.93 15.93 6.52
C VAL A 363 -20.91 15.69 5.39
N ALA A 364 -21.12 14.42 5.00
CA ALA A 364 -22.12 14.06 3.98
C ALA A 364 -23.53 14.53 4.38
N PHE A 365 -23.87 14.44 5.66
CA PHE A 365 -25.15 14.93 6.15
C PHE A 365 -25.24 16.47 6.12
N VAL A 366 -24.15 17.19 6.43
CA VAL A 366 -24.09 18.65 6.24
C VAL A 366 -24.30 19.04 4.77
N GLU A 367 -23.67 18.34 3.83
CA GLU A 367 -23.87 18.57 2.40
C GLU A 367 -25.33 18.41 1.99
N GLN A 368 -26.01 17.36 2.46
CA GLN A 368 -27.44 17.16 2.21
C GLN A 368 -28.29 18.29 2.79
N LEU A 369 -27.96 18.80 3.97
CA LEU A 369 -28.69 19.93 4.58
C LEU A 369 -28.49 21.24 3.83
N LEU A 370 -27.31 21.43 3.18
CA LEU A 370 -27.03 22.60 2.35
C LEU A 370 -27.83 22.60 1.03
N ASP A 371 -28.28 21.43 0.57
CA ASP A 371 -29.12 21.27 -0.62
C ASP A 371 -30.62 21.49 -0.32
N ALA A 372 -30.99 21.70 0.95
CA ALA A 372 -32.38 21.97 1.30
C ALA A 372 -32.91 23.24 0.60
N PRO A 373 -34.07 23.17 -0.10
CA PRO A 373 -34.57 24.28 -0.91
C PRO A 373 -35.07 25.46 -0.06
N ASP A 374 -35.48 25.19 1.16
CA ASP A 374 -36.02 26.20 2.10
C ASP A 374 -35.83 25.78 3.54
N GLN A 375 -36.14 26.72 4.45
CA GLN A 375 -36.03 26.55 5.90
C GLN A 375 -36.92 25.40 6.42
N ALA A 376 -38.13 25.23 5.88
CA ALA A 376 -39.07 24.20 6.34
C ALA A 376 -38.56 22.79 5.98
N SER A 377 -37.95 22.65 4.78
CA SER A 377 -37.30 21.42 4.33
C SER A 377 -36.10 21.10 5.20
N LEU A 378 -35.27 22.09 5.54
CA LEU A 378 -34.12 21.93 6.43
C LEU A 378 -34.55 21.44 7.83
N GLU A 379 -35.57 22.05 8.42
CA GLU A 379 -36.09 21.64 9.72
C GLU A 379 -36.67 20.22 9.68
N LYS A 380 -37.34 19.85 8.59
CA LYS A 380 -37.86 18.50 8.39
C LYS A 380 -36.72 17.46 8.24
N MET A 381 -35.68 17.76 7.49
CA MET A 381 -34.51 16.86 7.37
C MET A 381 -33.80 16.62 8.69
N LEU A 382 -33.68 17.67 9.53
CA LEU A 382 -33.12 17.54 10.87
C LEU A 382 -34.02 16.70 11.78
N GLU A 383 -35.35 16.87 11.69
CA GLU A 383 -36.34 16.08 12.46
C GLU A 383 -36.31 14.59 12.07
N GLU A 384 -36.23 14.29 10.80
CA GLU A 384 -36.15 12.91 10.27
C GLU A 384 -34.84 12.20 10.63
N ASN A 385 -33.76 12.96 10.85
CA ASN A 385 -32.42 12.42 11.12
C ASN A 385 -31.92 12.76 12.55
N LYS A 386 -32.80 12.74 13.55
CA LYS A 386 -32.47 13.07 14.94
C LYS A 386 -31.23 12.38 15.50
N GLY A 387 -31.04 11.10 15.18
CA GLY A 387 -29.90 10.31 15.65
C GLY A 387 -28.56 10.70 15.05
N ALA A 388 -28.54 11.41 13.92
CA ALA A 388 -27.32 11.90 13.28
C ALA A 388 -26.83 13.23 13.88
N ILE A 389 -27.68 13.94 14.63
CA ILE A 389 -27.36 15.24 15.25
C ILE A 389 -26.71 14.99 16.61
N ASN A 390 -25.46 14.55 16.59
CA ASN A 390 -24.63 14.27 17.75
C ASN A 390 -23.49 15.29 17.88
N ASP A 391 -22.64 15.14 18.90
CA ASP A 391 -21.49 16.02 19.13
C ASP A 391 -20.50 16.00 17.98
N GLN A 392 -20.29 14.85 17.30
CA GLN A 392 -19.41 14.71 16.16
C GLN A 392 -19.93 15.50 14.95
N PHE A 393 -21.22 15.41 14.67
CA PHE A 393 -21.87 16.23 13.64
C PHE A 393 -21.75 17.73 13.93
N MET A 394 -22.00 18.15 15.17
CA MET A 394 -21.86 19.57 15.53
C MET A 394 -20.43 20.06 15.41
N GLN A 395 -19.43 19.26 15.78
CA GLN A 395 -18.01 19.58 15.59
C GLN A 395 -17.63 19.68 14.11
N ALA A 396 -18.08 18.73 13.28
CA ALA A 396 -17.85 18.77 11.83
C ALA A 396 -18.47 20.03 11.19
N LEU A 397 -19.69 20.35 11.58
CA LEU A 397 -20.41 21.54 11.10
C LEU A 397 -19.71 22.85 11.51
N ILE A 398 -19.23 22.97 12.76
CA ILE A 398 -18.45 24.12 13.24
C ILE A 398 -17.14 24.26 12.44
N GLY A 399 -16.44 23.13 12.22
CA GLY A 399 -15.21 23.12 11.42
C GLY A 399 -15.42 23.60 9.98
N LEU A 400 -16.49 23.13 9.34
CA LEU A 400 -16.87 23.55 7.98
C LEU A 400 -17.27 25.04 7.92
N VAL A 401 -18.03 25.53 8.91
CA VAL A 401 -18.36 26.97 9.02
C VAL A 401 -17.08 27.80 9.07
N ALA A 402 -16.14 27.46 9.95
CA ALA A 402 -14.89 28.20 10.09
C ALA A 402 -14.07 28.21 8.80
N GLN A 403 -14.01 27.07 8.11
CA GLN A 403 -13.27 26.93 6.84
C GLN A 403 -13.90 27.77 5.72
N VAL A 404 -15.23 27.72 5.59
CA VAL A 404 -15.96 28.46 4.56
C VAL A 404 -15.90 29.97 4.83
N ASP A 405 -16.04 30.41 6.09
CA ASP A 405 -15.96 31.81 6.48
C ASP A 405 -14.55 32.37 6.19
N GLN A 406 -13.49 31.63 6.49
CA GLN A 406 -12.13 32.00 6.14
C GLN A 406 -11.93 32.17 4.62
N ALA A 407 -12.49 31.27 3.82
CA ALA A 407 -12.43 31.38 2.34
C ALA A 407 -13.24 32.58 1.83
N ALA A 408 -14.37 32.90 2.46
CA ALA A 408 -15.20 34.06 2.13
C ALA A 408 -14.48 35.39 2.44
N GLU A 409 -13.76 35.47 3.55
CA GLU A 409 -12.92 36.62 3.94
C GLU A 409 -11.76 36.87 2.95
N GLN A 410 -11.26 35.81 2.32
CA GLN A 410 -10.23 35.90 1.26
C GLN A 410 -10.77 36.41 -0.08
N GLY A 411 -12.04 36.76 -0.15
CA GLY A 411 -12.68 37.39 -1.31
C GLY A 411 -13.21 36.42 -2.37
N ASN A 412 -13.38 35.13 -2.05
CA ASN A 412 -14.02 34.16 -2.94
C ASN A 412 -15.54 34.37 -2.99
N PRO A 413 -16.15 34.75 -4.15
CA PRO A 413 -17.59 35.02 -4.25
C PRO A 413 -18.48 33.80 -3.97
N GLU A 414 -18.02 32.60 -4.38
CA GLU A 414 -18.75 31.34 -4.16
C GLU A 414 -18.74 30.97 -2.67
N ALA A 415 -17.60 31.18 -2.01
CA ALA A 415 -17.48 30.95 -0.58
C ALA A 415 -18.39 31.87 0.24
N LYS A 416 -18.66 33.10 -0.22
CA LYS A 416 -19.59 34.03 0.45
C LYS A 416 -21.02 33.50 0.45
N ALA A 417 -21.51 33.03 -0.71
CA ALA A 417 -22.85 32.46 -0.83
C ALA A 417 -23.00 31.17 -0.01
N LEU A 418 -21.94 30.35 0.02
CA LEU A 418 -21.89 29.13 0.82
C LEU A 418 -21.84 29.43 2.32
N SER A 419 -21.11 30.48 2.75
CA SER A 419 -21.05 30.94 4.14
C SER A 419 -22.43 31.30 4.69
N GLU A 420 -23.26 32.03 3.91
CA GLU A 420 -24.64 32.35 4.32
C GLU A 420 -25.49 31.09 4.51
N LYS A 421 -25.40 30.15 3.59
CA LYS A 421 -26.13 28.88 3.67
C LYS A 421 -25.69 28.03 4.86
N ILE A 422 -24.39 27.79 5.02
CA ILE A 422 -23.87 26.93 6.09
C ILE A 422 -24.12 27.54 7.47
N ASN A 423 -24.06 28.86 7.61
CA ASN A 423 -24.45 29.56 8.85
C ASN A 423 -25.94 29.42 9.17
N THR A 424 -26.81 29.35 8.16
CA THR A 424 -28.23 29.06 8.33
C THR A 424 -28.44 27.63 8.81
N VAL A 425 -27.78 26.65 8.21
CA VAL A 425 -27.80 25.26 8.66
C VAL A 425 -27.31 25.15 10.10
N TYR A 426 -26.18 25.78 10.43
CA TYR A 426 -25.61 25.77 11.77
C TYR A 426 -26.61 26.33 12.84
N LYS A 427 -27.19 27.51 12.58
CA LYS A 427 -28.16 28.12 13.50
C LYS A 427 -29.39 27.24 13.72
N THR A 428 -29.86 26.58 12.64
CA THR A 428 -31.02 25.70 12.72
C THR A 428 -30.71 24.41 13.48
N ALA A 429 -29.56 23.77 13.15
CA ALA A 429 -29.08 22.57 13.83
C ALA A 429 -28.80 22.82 15.31
N LEU A 430 -28.20 23.96 15.67
CA LEU A 430 -27.95 24.35 17.06
C LEU A 430 -29.24 24.51 17.85
N LYS A 431 -30.27 25.22 17.30
CA LYS A 431 -31.59 25.34 17.91
C LYS A 431 -32.24 23.98 18.13
N TYR A 432 -32.05 23.08 17.17
CA TYR A 432 -32.61 21.73 17.24
C TYR A 432 -31.91 20.89 18.32
N SER A 433 -30.60 20.88 18.37
CA SER A 433 -29.77 20.20 19.39
C SER A 433 -30.13 20.71 20.82
N MET A 434 -30.28 22.02 20.98
CA MET A 434 -30.67 22.60 22.28
C MET A 434 -32.09 22.18 22.73
N LYS A 435 -33.03 21.97 21.80
CA LYS A 435 -34.37 21.48 22.11
C LYS A 435 -34.43 20.00 22.50
N GLN A 436 -33.46 19.20 22.05
CA GLN A 436 -33.36 17.78 22.41
C GLN A 436 -32.75 17.56 23.80
N ASN A 437 -31.96 18.50 24.29
CA ASN A 437 -31.25 18.44 25.57
C ASN A 437 -32.04 19.12 26.72
N LEU A 438 -33.25 19.62 26.45
CA LEU A 438 -34.23 20.13 27.40
C LEU A 438 -35.38 19.14 27.60
#